data_8b7578f591e728b4056fdf72559f4e57
#
_entry.id   8b7578f591e728b4056fdf72559f4e57
#
_cell.length_a   1.000
_cell.length_b   1.000
_cell.length_c   1.000
_cell.angle_alpha   90.00
_cell.angle_beta   90.00
_cell.angle_gamma   90.00
#
_symmetry.space_group_name_H-M   'P 1'
#
loop_
_entity.id
_entity.type
_entity.pdbx_description
1 polymer ?
#
loop_
_entity_poly.entity_id
_entity_poly.type
_entity_poly.pdbx_seq_one_letter_code
_entity_poly.pdbx_strand_id
1 'polypeptide(L)'
;MGDVLLIVFDNDLSTTKSETIGNVVALYNNDRLIGYNIFDIKEVIKIKSQGLIYYPSEQFLSVINSILKNAKLPTLDTKENSGYFIGQIVEMDDEVIQLNDGFVALSKDQSLKAGNKVVFASVGTYLNNGKVVKETNENGNRINAHICTNKELGINDEDTILVLDEDEQVGKDFFSLEEDL
;
A
#
# COMPACT_ATOMS: atom_id res chain seq x y z
N MET A 1 -4.56 17.09 16.40
CA MET A 1 -3.86 16.66 15.17
C MET A 1 -4.54 17.35 14.01
N GLY A 2 -3.74 17.90 13.09
CA GLY A 2 -4.25 18.61 11.93
C GLY A 2 -5.05 17.72 10.98
N ASP A 3 -5.94 18.33 10.27
CA ASP A 3 -6.75 17.78 9.21
C ASP A 3 -5.95 17.86 7.90
N VAL A 4 -5.02 16.93 7.70
CA VAL A 4 -4.11 16.93 6.56
C VAL A 4 -4.11 15.57 5.89
N LEU A 5 -4.31 15.55 4.58
CA LEU A 5 -4.05 14.39 3.74
C LEU A 5 -2.60 14.47 3.21
N LEU A 6 -1.81 13.46 3.50
CA LEU A 6 -0.45 13.32 2.98
C LEU A 6 -0.48 12.36 1.78
N ILE A 7 0.03 12.81 0.64
CA ILE A 7 0.18 12.00 -0.58
C ILE A 7 1.68 11.90 -0.85
N VAL A 8 2.20 10.68 -0.89
CA VAL A 8 3.64 10.41 -1.06
C VAL A 8 3.85 9.60 -2.32
N PHE A 9 4.66 10.13 -3.25
CA PHE A 9 5.05 9.42 -4.48
C PHE A 9 6.40 8.72 -4.35
N ASP A 10 7.28 9.23 -3.49
CA ASP A 10 8.61 8.69 -3.28
C ASP A 10 9.05 8.97 -1.84
N ASN A 11 9.14 7.91 -1.07
CA ASN A 11 9.47 8.00 0.37
C ASN A 11 10.99 7.95 0.64
N ASP A 12 11.78 7.60 -0.38
CA ASP A 12 13.25 7.54 -0.27
C ASP A 12 13.89 8.92 -0.49
N LEU A 13 13.14 9.90 -1.02
CA LEU A 13 13.61 11.24 -1.32
C LEU A 13 13.18 12.26 -0.26
N SER A 14 14.13 13.06 0.19
CA SER A 14 13.86 14.19 1.10
C SER A 14 13.36 15.41 0.34
N THR A 15 12.42 16.15 0.91
CA THR A 15 11.94 17.43 0.36
C THR A 15 13.05 18.48 0.39
N THR A 16 13.38 19.04 -0.78
CA THR A 16 14.34 20.15 -0.92
C THR A 16 13.65 21.47 -1.20
N LYS A 17 12.41 21.43 -1.75
CA LYS A 17 11.60 22.61 -2.08
C LYS A 17 10.13 22.30 -1.85
N SER A 18 9.37 23.30 -1.43
CA SER A 18 7.90 23.22 -1.36
C SER A 18 7.25 24.43 -2.00
N GLU A 19 6.07 24.25 -2.55
CA GLU A 19 5.25 25.31 -3.15
C GLU A 19 3.84 25.22 -2.57
N THR A 20 3.35 26.33 -2.02
CA THR A 20 2.02 26.41 -1.40
C THR A 20 1.05 27.10 -2.35
N ILE A 21 -0.05 26.43 -2.67
CA ILE A 21 -1.13 26.94 -3.54
C ILE A 21 -2.46 26.68 -2.83
N GLY A 22 -3.02 27.74 -2.21
CA GLY A 22 -4.21 27.60 -1.38
C GLY A 22 -3.96 26.64 -0.20
N ASN A 23 -4.77 25.60 -0.09
CA ASN A 23 -4.63 24.57 0.94
C ASN A 23 -3.76 23.37 0.50
N VAL A 24 -3.11 23.43 -0.64
CA VAL A 24 -2.21 22.39 -1.16
C VAL A 24 -0.76 22.85 -1.04
N VAL A 25 0.08 21.98 -0.49
CA VAL A 25 1.54 22.15 -0.52
C VAL A 25 2.13 21.04 -1.37
N ALA A 26 2.69 21.40 -2.53
CA ALA A 26 3.44 20.49 -3.38
C ALA A 26 4.88 20.36 -2.87
N LEU A 27 5.37 19.14 -2.78
CA LEU A 27 6.67 18.77 -2.24
C LEU A 27 7.57 18.29 -3.37
N TYR A 28 8.79 18.82 -3.45
CA TYR A 28 9.75 18.51 -4.51
C TYR A 28 11.09 18.07 -3.91
N ASN A 29 11.75 17.15 -4.61
CA ASN A 29 13.19 16.94 -4.52
C ASN A 29 13.82 17.50 -5.80
N ASN A 30 14.51 18.62 -5.67
CA ASN A 30 14.92 19.46 -6.81
C ASN A 30 13.69 19.83 -7.67
N ASP A 31 13.62 19.37 -8.91
CA ASP A 31 12.50 19.63 -9.83
C ASP A 31 11.50 18.46 -9.92
N ARG A 32 11.75 17.34 -9.20
CA ARG A 32 10.87 16.17 -9.17
C ARG A 32 9.82 16.34 -8.10
N LEU A 33 8.55 16.27 -8.48
CA LEU A 33 7.43 16.21 -7.54
C LEU A 33 7.47 14.88 -6.79
N ILE A 34 7.47 14.93 -5.44
CA ILE A 34 7.55 13.75 -4.58
C ILE A 34 6.33 13.57 -3.67
N GLY A 35 5.39 14.51 -3.68
CA GLY A 35 4.16 14.37 -2.91
C GLY A 35 3.38 15.67 -2.75
N TYR A 36 2.26 15.55 -2.05
CA TYR A 36 1.41 16.67 -1.65
C TYR A 36 1.01 16.57 -0.19
N ASN A 37 0.86 17.73 0.46
CA ASN A 37 0.11 17.87 1.71
C ASN A 37 -1.13 18.70 1.40
N ILE A 38 -2.33 18.16 1.63
CA ILE A 38 -3.60 18.88 1.45
C ILE A 38 -4.19 19.13 2.83
N PHE A 39 -4.30 20.40 3.20
CA PHE A 39 -4.82 20.85 4.49
C PHE A 39 -6.34 20.99 4.44
N ASP A 40 -6.98 20.94 5.62
CA ASP A 40 -8.40 21.12 5.80
C ASP A 40 -9.25 20.16 4.94
N ILE A 41 -8.77 18.94 4.76
CA ILE A 41 -9.39 17.96 3.87
C ILE A 41 -10.79 17.53 4.34
N LYS A 42 -11.07 17.58 5.64
CA LYS A 42 -12.39 17.22 6.20
C LYS A 42 -13.49 18.21 5.84
N GLU A 43 -13.16 19.43 5.46
CA GLU A 43 -14.13 20.40 4.95
C GLU A 43 -14.67 19.98 3.57
N VAL A 44 -13.90 19.18 2.83
CA VAL A 44 -14.21 18.77 1.46
C VAL A 44 -14.71 17.33 1.38
N ILE A 45 -14.17 16.46 2.23
CA ILE A 45 -14.48 15.03 2.24
C ILE A 45 -14.69 14.51 3.67
N LYS A 46 -15.72 13.72 3.89
CA LYS A 46 -15.95 13.02 5.15
C LYS A 46 -15.07 11.75 5.18
N ILE A 47 -13.81 11.89 5.61
CA ILE A 47 -12.93 10.75 5.83
C ILE A 47 -13.24 10.16 7.21
N LYS A 48 -13.65 8.91 7.26
CA LYS A 48 -13.92 8.18 8.52
C LYS A 48 -12.64 7.56 9.11
N SER A 49 -11.68 7.21 8.27
CA SER A 49 -10.43 6.56 8.69
C SER A 49 -9.33 7.57 9.05
N GLN A 50 -8.49 7.18 10.01
CA GLN A 50 -7.21 7.83 10.29
C GLN A 50 -6.12 6.81 10.02
N GLY A 51 -5.09 7.20 9.28
CA GLY A 51 -3.97 6.33 8.93
C GLY A 51 -3.79 6.18 7.42
N LEU A 52 -3.20 5.07 7.01
CA LEU A 52 -2.90 4.81 5.62
C LEU A 52 -4.17 4.47 4.83
N ILE A 53 -4.30 5.06 3.65
CA ILE A 53 -5.33 4.72 2.67
C ILE A 53 -4.68 3.80 1.65
N TYR A 54 -4.97 2.50 1.72
CA TYR A 54 -4.38 1.47 0.86
C TYR A 54 -4.94 1.52 -0.55
N TYR A 55 -6.27 1.69 -0.66
CA TYR A 55 -6.97 1.75 -1.94
C TYR A 55 -8.02 2.88 -1.90
N PRO A 56 -7.70 4.06 -2.47
CA PRO A 56 -8.64 5.17 -2.49
C PRO A 56 -9.76 4.90 -3.51
N SER A 57 -11.02 5.06 -3.10
CA SER A 57 -12.16 4.95 -4.00
C SER A 57 -12.09 5.96 -5.15
N GLU A 58 -12.75 5.67 -6.27
CA GLU A 58 -12.84 6.59 -7.41
C GLU A 58 -13.43 7.94 -7.02
N GLN A 59 -14.43 7.96 -6.13
CA GLN A 59 -15.02 9.19 -5.61
C GLN A 59 -14.00 10.02 -4.84
N PHE A 60 -13.21 9.36 -3.97
CA PHE A 60 -12.14 10.02 -3.22
C PHE A 60 -11.10 10.63 -4.16
N LEU A 61 -10.61 9.85 -5.12
CA LEU A 61 -9.64 10.33 -6.12
C LEU A 61 -10.20 11.46 -6.97
N SER A 62 -11.47 11.41 -7.35
CA SER A 62 -12.13 12.48 -8.12
C SER A 62 -12.12 13.80 -7.37
N VAL A 63 -12.41 13.78 -6.07
CA VAL A 63 -12.38 15.00 -5.23
C VAL A 63 -10.95 15.52 -5.09
N ILE A 64 -9.97 14.66 -4.78
CA ILE A 64 -8.57 15.07 -4.67
C ILE A 64 -8.07 15.66 -6.01
N ASN A 65 -8.38 15.00 -7.13
CA ASN A 65 -8.00 15.48 -8.45
C ASN A 65 -8.67 16.82 -8.80
N SER A 66 -9.87 17.09 -8.31
CA SER A 66 -10.52 18.40 -8.46
C SER A 66 -9.76 19.49 -7.70
N ILE A 67 -9.32 19.20 -6.47
CA ILE A 67 -8.49 20.13 -5.68
C ILE A 67 -7.18 20.43 -6.40
N LEU A 68 -6.48 19.38 -6.89
CA LEU A 68 -5.21 19.52 -7.59
C LEU A 68 -5.36 20.29 -8.91
N LYS A 69 -6.41 20.03 -9.70
CA LYS A 69 -6.72 20.78 -10.93
C LYS A 69 -6.96 22.26 -10.65
N ASN A 70 -7.69 22.59 -9.61
CA ASN A 70 -7.94 23.98 -9.21
C ASN A 70 -6.63 24.69 -8.81
N ALA A 71 -5.70 23.95 -8.19
CA ALA A 71 -4.35 24.43 -7.88
C ALA A 71 -3.40 24.43 -9.10
N LYS A 72 -3.83 23.95 -10.29
CA LYS A 72 -3.02 23.77 -11.51
C LYS A 72 -1.83 22.82 -11.29
N LEU A 73 -2.00 21.82 -10.44
CA LEU A 73 -1.02 20.79 -10.13
C LEU A 73 -1.34 19.48 -10.87
N PRO A 74 -0.33 18.62 -11.10
CA PRO A 74 -0.54 17.29 -11.65
C PRO A 74 -1.55 16.48 -10.81
N THR A 75 -2.45 15.78 -11.49
CA THR A 75 -3.46 14.91 -10.86
C THR A 75 -2.87 13.53 -10.55
N LEU A 76 -3.57 12.81 -9.68
CA LEU A 76 -3.25 11.42 -9.35
C LEU A 76 -3.85 10.50 -10.40
N ASP A 77 -3.09 9.49 -10.81
CA ASP A 77 -3.60 8.39 -11.62
C ASP A 77 -4.33 7.37 -10.73
N THR A 78 -5.35 6.73 -11.27
CA THR A 78 -6.00 5.59 -10.64
C THR A 78 -5.07 4.38 -10.74
N LYS A 79 -4.81 3.71 -9.62
CA LYS A 79 -4.16 2.40 -9.65
C LYS A 79 -5.20 1.33 -9.98
N GLU A 80 -4.84 0.35 -10.79
CA GLU A 80 -5.71 -0.79 -11.11
C GLU A 80 -5.92 -1.71 -9.92
N ASN A 81 -4.98 -1.69 -8.94
CA ASN A 81 -5.02 -2.51 -7.73
C ASN A 81 -4.24 -1.86 -6.59
N SER A 82 -4.44 -2.37 -5.37
CA SER A 82 -3.75 -1.87 -4.18
C SER A 82 -2.28 -2.30 -4.10
N GLY A 83 -1.91 -3.35 -4.82
CA GLY A 83 -0.63 -4.06 -4.68
C GLY A 83 -0.63 -5.15 -3.61
N TYR A 84 -1.73 -5.31 -2.87
CA TYR A 84 -1.90 -6.35 -1.85
C TYR A 84 -2.85 -7.43 -2.38
N PHE A 85 -2.40 -8.67 -2.43
CA PHE A 85 -3.15 -9.77 -3.02
C PHE A 85 -3.27 -10.96 -2.07
N ILE A 86 -4.32 -11.75 -2.28
CA ILE A 86 -4.48 -13.03 -1.61
C ILE A 86 -3.65 -14.08 -2.36
N GLY A 87 -2.67 -14.67 -1.68
CA GLY A 87 -1.84 -15.74 -2.20
C GLY A 87 -2.04 -17.03 -1.45
N GLN A 88 -1.86 -18.17 -2.13
CA GLN A 88 -1.82 -19.48 -1.50
C GLN A 88 -0.37 -19.98 -1.44
N ILE A 89 0.04 -20.46 -0.29
CA ILE A 89 1.34 -21.11 -0.11
C ILE A 89 1.32 -22.46 -0.84
N VAL A 90 2.18 -22.58 -1.85
CA VAL A 90 2.32 -23.82 -2.65
C VAL A 90 3.37 -24.72 -2.05
N GLU A 91 4.52 -24.13 -1.69
CA GLU A 91 5.67 -24.85 -1.18
C GLU A 91 6.43 -24.00 -0.15
N MET A 92 7.07 -24.62 0.79
CA MET A 92 7.96 -23.99 1.77
C MET A 92 9.25 -24.76 1.86
N ASP A 93 10.37 -24.05 1.77
CA ASP A 93 11.71 -24.59 1.96
C ASP A 93 12.48 -23.65 2.90
N ASP A 94 12.61 -24.07 4.16
CA ASP A 94 13.13 -23.27 5.27
C ASP A 94 12.34 -21.93 5.41
N GLU A 95 12.99 -20.80 5.23
CA GLU A 95 12.36 -19.46 5.28
C GLU A 95 11.75 -19.02 3.93
N VAL A 96 12.00 -19.76 2.84
CA VAL A 96 11.51 -19.42 1.51
C VAL A 96 10.11 -19.98 1.29
N ILE A 97 9.18 -19.10 0.97
CA ILE A 97 7.78 -19.43 0.71
C ILE A 97 7.46 -19.17 -0.76
N GLN A 98 7.05 -20.20 -1.46
CA GLN A 98 6.51 -20.10 -2.80
C GLN A 98 5.00 -19.93 -2.74
N LEU A 99 4.53 -18.84 -3.31
CA LEU A 99 3.11 -18.57 -3.50
C LEU A 99 2.69 -18.95 -4.92
N ASN A 100 1.39 -19.06 -5.16
CA ASN A 100 0.86 -19.22 -6.52
C ASN A 100 1.35 -18.09 -7.45
N ASP A 101 1.25 -18.32 -8.75
CA ASP A 101 1.58 -17.35 -9.81
C ASP A 101 3.05 -16.87 -9.81
N GLY A 102 3.95 -17.65 -9.20
CA GLY A 102 5.41 -17.40 -9.22
C GLY A 102 5.87 -16.30 -8.27
N PHE A 103 5.06 -15.92 -7.29
CA PHE A 103 5.50 -15.06 -6.19
C PHE A 103 6.32 -15.85 -5.18
N VAL A 104 7.40 -15.24 -4.70
CA VAL A 104 8.29 -15.83 -3.69
C VAL A 104 8.53 -14.80 -2.59
N ALA A 105 8.34 -15.23 -1.36
CA ALA A 105 8.53 -14.41 -0.17
C ALA A 105 9.42 -15.11 0.86
N LEU A 106 9.80 -14.38 1.90
CA LEU A 106 10.49 -14.94 3.07
C LEU A 106 9.59 -14.83 4.29
N SER A 107 9.59 -15.88 5.12
CA SER A 107 9.00 -15.83 6.45
C SER A 107 9.71 -16.76 7.40
N LYS A 108 9.85 -16.32 8.67
CA LYS A 108 10.33 -17.13 9.80
C LYS A 108 9.20 -17.76 10.61
N ASP A 109 7.98 -17.52 10.22
CA ASP A 109 6.79 -18.03 10.93
C ASP A 109 6.60 -19.51 10.62
N GLN A 110 6.97 -20.36 11.59
CA GLN A 110 6.87 -21.82 11.47
C GLN A 110 5.43 -22.36 11.59
N SER A 111 4.46 -21.51 11.88
CA SER A 111 3.04 -21.90 11.91
C SER A 111 2.44 -22.02 10.51
N LEU A 112 3.07 -21.38 9.51
CA LEU A 112 2.65 -21.44 8.13
C LEU A 112 2.89 -22.83 7.52
N LYS A 113 2.04 -23.21 6.59
CA LYS A 113 2.13 -24.48 5.85
C LYS A 113 1.57 -24.35 4.45
N ALA A 114 1.97 -25.26 3.57
CA ALA A 114 1.37 -25.37 2.24
C ALA A 114 -0.16 -25.50 2.33
N GLY A 115 -0.85 -24.78 1.44
CA GLY A 115 -2.31 -24.64 1.44
C GLY A 115 -2.83 -23.44 2.19
N ASN A 116 -2.08 -22.83 3.12
CA ASN A 116 -2.53 -21.60 3.78
C ASN A 116 -2.70 -20.47 2.76
N LYS A 117 -3.74 -19.68 2.94
CA LYS A 117 -3.95 -18.44 2.21
C LYS A 117 -3.51 -17.28 3.07
N VAL A 118 -2.72 -16.38 2.50
CA VAL A 118 -2.11 -15.24 3.18
C VAL A 118 -2.24 -14.00 2.31
N VAL A 119 -2.12 -12.82 2.90
CA VAL A 119 -2.01 -11.57 2.16
C VAL A 119 -0.55 -11.27 1.90
N PHE A 120 -0.22 -10.98 0.65
CA PHE A 120 1.12 -10.53 0.28
C PHE A 120 1.09 -9.21 -0.48
N ALA A 121 2.14 -8.42 -0.32
CA ALA A 121 2.39 -7.20 -1.08
C ALA A 121 3.38 -7.48 -2.20
N SER A 122 3.05 -7.05 -3.42
CA SER A 122 3.90 -7.19 -4.61
C SER A 122 4.98 -6.10 -4.67
N VAL A 123 6.00 -6.29 -5.50
CA VAL A 123 7.06 -5.29 -5.73
C VAL A 123 6.47 -3.93 -6.13
N GLY A 124 6.95 -2.87 -5.52
CA GLY A 124 6.47 -1.49 -5.71
C GLY A 124 5.35 -1.06 -4.77
N THR A 125 4.81 -1.98 -3.97
CA THR A 125 3.79 -1.65 -2.96
C THR A 125 4.43 -1.01 -1.75
N TYR A 126 3.82 0.06 -1.23
CA TYR A 126 4.21 0.69 0.02
C TYR A 126 3.52 0.02 1.19
N LEU A 127 4.29 -0.41 2.19
CA LEU A 127 3.78 -0.90 3.46
C LEU A 127 3.40 0.27 4.38
N ASN A 128 2.60 0.01 5.42
CA ASN A 128 2.13 1.04 6.35
C ASN A 128 3.26 1.75 7.14
N ASN A 129 4.44 1.13 7.23
CA ASN A 129 5.63 1.72 7.82
C ASN A 129 6.43 2.61 6.84
N GLY A 130 5.91 2.83 5.62
CA GLY A 130 6.52 3.62 4.57
C GLY A 130 7.61 2.91 3.75
N LYS A 131 7.91 1.65 4.07
CA LYS A 131 8.85 0.86 3.25
C LYS A 131 8.17 0.42 1.96
N VAL A 132 8.93 0.40 0.87
CA VAL A 132 8.48 -0.16 -0.41
C VAL A 132 8.98 -1.59 -0.57
N VAL A 133 8.12 -2.48 -1.04
CA VAL A 133 8.51 -3.86 -1.37
C VAL A 133 9.43 -3.81 -2.58
N LYS A 134 10.66 -4.29 -2.42
CA LYS A 134 11.67 -4.36 -3.48
C LYS A 134 12.00 -5.82 -3.78
N GLU A 135 12.30 -6.07 -5.05
CA GLU A 135 12.83 -7.37 -5.44
C GLU A 135 14.25 -7.54 -4.87
N THR A 136 14.51 -8.69 -4.28
CA THR A 136 15.83 -9.06 -3.75
C THR A 136 16.20 -10.47 -4.20
N ASN A 137 17.47 -10.85 -3.99
CA ASN A 137 17.93 -12.22 -4.22
C ASN A 137 18.53 -12.75 -2.92
N GLU A 138 17.94 -13.81 -2.40
CA GLU A 138 18.36 -14.46 -1.16
C GLU A 138 18.69 -15.93 -1.43
N ASN A 139 19.95 -16.31 -1.23
CA ASN A 139 20.43 -17.68 -1.44
C ASN A 139 20.08 -18.28 -2.83
N GLY A 140 20.09 -17.45 -3.87
CA GLY A 140 19.74 -17.86 -5.23
C GLY A 140 18.24 -17.82 -5.56
N ASN A 141 17.37 -17.51 -4.59
CA ASN A 141 15.94 -17.31 -4.79
C ASN A 141 15.64 -15.84 -5.06
N ARG A 142 14.88 -15.58 -6.11
CA ARG A 142 14.35 -14.26 -6.42
C ARG A 142 13.14 -13.99 -5.53
N ILE A 143 13.28 -13.09 -4.57
CA ILE A 143 12.21 -12.69 -3.68
C ILE A 143 11.50 -11.49 -4.28
N ASN A 144 10.22 -11.65 -4.63
CA ASN A 144 9.42 -10.64 -5.32
C ASN A 144 8.06 -10.35 -4.66
N ALA A 145 7.90 -10.82 -3.42
CA ALA A 145 6.72 -10.56 -2.61
C ALA A 145 7.09 -10.42 -1.12
N HIS A 146 6.22 -9.76 -0.35
CA HIS A 146 6.30 -9.65 1.09
C HIS A 146 5.00 -10.15 1.71
N ILE A 147 5.06 -11.19 2.55
CA ILE A 147 3.88 -11.66 3.29
C ILE A 147 3.58 -10.67 4.41
N CYS A 148 2.34 -10.19 4.46
CA CYS A 148 1.94 -9.11 5.35
C CYS A 148 1.46 -9.63 6.71
N THR A 149 1.82 -8.90 7.76
CA THR A 149 1.28 -9.11 9.11
C THR A 149 -0.03 -8.34 9.30
N ASN A 150 -0.80 -8.68 10.32
CA ASN A 150 -2.01 -7.98 10.72
C ASN A 150 -1.76 -6.48 10.93
N LYS A 151 -0.62 -6.14 11.53
CA LYS A 151 -0.19 -4.77 11.76
C LYS A 151 0.09 -4.03 10.46
N GLU A 152 0.76 -4.66 9.50
CA GLU A 152 1.04 -4.06 8.19
C GLU A 152 -0.22 -3.87 7.36
N LEU A 153 -1.23 -4.70 7.56
CA LEU A 153 -2.55 -4.57 6.94
C LEU A 153 -3.47 -3.57 7.67
N GLY A 154 -3.05 -3.06 8.84
CA GLY A 154 -3.85 -2.12 9.62
C GLY A 154 -5.05 -2.75 10.33
N ILE A 155 -5.09 -4.08 10.46
CA ILE A 155 -6.17 -4.83 11.11
C ILE A 155 -6.09 -4.67 12.64
N ASN A 156 -4.89 -4.86 13.20
CA ASN A 156 -4.59 -4.68 14.62
C ASN A 156 -3.10 -4.38 14.83
N ASP A 157 -2.64 -4.29 16.08
CA ASP A 157 -1.24 -4.01 16.43
C ASP A 157 -0.35 -5.27 16.51
N GLU A 158 -0.86 -6.45 16.12
CA GLU A 158 -0.13 -7.71 16.19
C GLU A 158 0.79 -7.91 14.98
N ASP A 159 2.02 -8.29 15.25
CA ASP A 159 3.04 -8.58 14.24
C ASP A 159 3.02 -10.07 13.83
N THR A 160 1.80 -10.60 13.66
CA THR A 160 1.50 -11.98 13.25
C THR A 160 0.95 -11.99 11.82
N ILE A 161 1.29 -13.02 11.04
CA ILE A 161 0.78 -13.17 9.68
C ILE A 161 -0.71 -13.49 9.72
N LEU A 162 -1.49 -12.81 8.88
CA LEU A 162 -2.90 -13.11 8.69
C LEU A 162 -3.04 -14.35 7.80
N VAL A 163 -3.56 -15.44 8.38
CA VAL A 163 -4.00 -16.62 7.63
C VAL A 163 -5.49 -16.49 7.38
N LEU A 164 -5.85 -16.48 6.11
CA LEU A 164 -7.22 -16.31 5.62
C LEU A 164 -7.97 -17.64 5.59
N ASP A 165 -9.31 -17.57 5.51
CA ASP A 165 -10.18 -18.72 5.35
C ASP A 165 -9.98 -19.44 4.00
N GLU A 166 -10.35 -20.72 3.94
CA GLU A 166 -10.11 -21.56 2.76
C GLU A 166 -10.97 -21.16 1.54
N ASP A 167 -12.07 -20.44 1.73
CA ASP A 167 -12.97 -19.98 0.69
C ASP A 167 -12.56 -18.66 0.03
N GLU A 168 -11.57 -17.93 0.59
CA GLU A 168 -11.05 -16.71 0.00
C GLU A 168 -10.46 -16.94 -1.40
N GLN A 169 -10.72 -16.04 -2.32
CA GLN A 169 -10.29 -16.17 -3.71
C GLN A 169 -8.82 -15.77 -3.91
N VAL A 170 -7.99 -16.73 -4.28
CA VAL A 170 -6.58 -16.49 -4.62
C VAL A 170 -6.45 -15.58 -5.84
N GLY A 171 -5.47 -14.67 -5.79
CA GLY A 171 -5.22 -13.67 -6.83
C GLY A 171 -6.07 -12.41 -6.72
N LYS A 172 -7.06 -12.39 -5.83
CA LYS A 172 -7.90 -11.21 -5.59
C LYS A 172 -7.11 -10.12 -4.87
N ASP A 173 -7.35 -8.86 -5.23
CA ASP A 173 -6.86 -7.71 -4.47
C ASP A 173 -7.54 -7.67 -3.10
N PHE A 174 -6.74 -7.71 -2.04
CA PHE A 174 -7.24 -7.81 -0.66
C PHE A 174 -8.07 -6.58 -0.26
N PHE A 175 -7.69 -5.39 -0.69
CA PHE A 175 -8.40 -4.16 -0.32
C PHE A 175 -9.53 -3.78 -1.28
N SER A 176 -9.66 -4.41 -2.45
CA SER A 176 -10.80 -4.19 -3.34
C SER A 176 -12.09 -4.82 -2.82
N LEU A 177 -12.02 -5.59 -1.74
CA LEU A 177 -13.17 -6.26 -1.10
C LEU A 177 -14.04 -5.33 -0.25
N GLU A 178 -13.58 -4.10 0.06
CA GLU A 178 -14.26 -3.18 0.96
C GLU A 178 -15.20 -2.17 0.26
N GLU A 179 -15.52 -2.33 -1.02
CA GLU A 179 -16.47 -1.44 -1.71
C GLU A 179 -17.97 -1.71 -1.43
N ASP A 180 -18.29 -2.54 -0.44
CA ASP A 180 -19.66 -2.76 0.02
C ASP A 180 -19.97 -1.97 1.31
N LEU A 181 -19.86 -0.62 1.27
CA LEU A 181 -20.45 0.26 2.29
C LEU A 181 -20.94 1.59 1.69
#